data_ae49a742b3a7a93aef38884da9f67805
#
_entry.id   ae49a742b3a7a93aef38884da9f67805
#
_cell.length_a   1.000
_cell.length_b   1.000
_cell.length_c   1.000
_cell.angle_alpha   90.00
_cell.angle_beta   90.00
_cell.angle_gamma   90.00
#
_symmetry.space_group_name_H-M   'P 1'
#
loop_
_entity.id
_entity.type
_entity.pdbx_description
1 polymer ?
#
loop_
_entity_poly.entity_id
_entity_poly.type
_entity_poly.pdbx_seq_one_letter_code
_entity_poly.pdbx_strand_id
1 'polypeptide(L)'
;MKKSGVIKAVITILIILLIAGVYYFFTPQRRTSVEDPVELTEIQNLITNNLDTNYPATPREVVKYYNRILECFYDDTYTDDELESLADQARKLLDDELLENNPRDQYLSDLKADIEDYHNKSKTIRSSNVCDSNDVVYQTVDGRECAYVTASYFMNENNSFDRTNEMYVLRKDDDGDWKILVFYQVEGDSSDEQ
;
A
#
# COMPACT_ATOMS: atom_id res chain seq x y z
N MET A 1 -39.86 44.58 -55.97
CA MET A 1 -38.69 44.98 -55.17
C MET A 1 -38.58 44.21 -53.85
N LYS A 2 -38.44 42.87 -53.84
CA LYS A 2 -38.24 42.09 -52.59
C LYS A 2 -37.01 41.17 -52.63
N LYS A 3 -36.21 41.18 -53.71
CA LYS A 3 -35.05 40.26 -53.85
C LYS A 3 -33.80 40.72 -53.05
N SER A 4 -33.66 42.05 -52.79
CA SER A 4 -32.47 42.58 -52.06
C SER A 4 -32.41 42.19 -50.58
N GLY A 5 -33.58 42.02 -49.92
CA GLY A 5 -33.63 41.61 -48.50
C GLY A 5 -33.24 40.16 -48.28
N VAL A 6 -33.67 39.28 -49.20
CA VAL A 6 -33.34 37.84 -49.12
C VAL A 6 -31.87 37.63 -49.36
N ILE A 7 -31.26 38.31 -50.34
CA ILE A 7 -29.82 38.23 -50.60
C ILE A 7 -28.99 38.68 -49.40
N LYS A 8 -29.38 39.77 -48.73
CA LYS A 8 -28.70 40.23 -47.51
C LYS A 8 -28.79 39.22 -46.37
N ALA A 9 -29.98 38.62 -46.17
CA ALA A 9 -30.18 37.57 -45.15
C ALA A 9 -29.34 36.33 -45.41
N VAL A 10 -29.24 35.88 -46.68
CA VAL A 10 -28.41 34.73 -47.04
C VAL A 10 -26.92 35.02 -46.83
N ILE A 11 -26.44 36.23 -47.17
CA ILE A 11 -25.05 36.62 -46.94
C ILE A 11 -24.72 36.67 -45.46
N THR A 12 -25.64 37.17 -44.60
CA THR A 12 -25.45 37.23 -43.16
C THR A 12 -25.35 35.81 -42.56
N ILE A 13 -26.17 34.88 -43.01
CA ILE A 13 -26.13 33.47 -42.55
C ILE A 13 -24.80 32.83 -42.98
N LEU A 14 -24.35 33.04 -44.20
CA LEU A 14 -23.06 32.53 -44.68
C LEU A 14 -21.88 33.06 -43.86
N ILE A 15 -21.89 34.34 -43.49
CA ILE A 15 -20.85 34.96 -42.68
C ILE A 15 -20.84 34.33 -41.26
N ILE A 16 -22.03 34.10 -40.66
CA ILE A 16 -22.13 33.48 -39.34
C ILE A 16 -21.61 32.05 -39.38
N LEU A 17 -21.95 31.27 -40.41
CA LEU A 17 -21.45 29.91 -40.60
C LEU A 17 -19.94 29.87 -40.82
N LEU A 18 -19.39 30.86 -41.55
CA LEU A 18 -17.95 30.98 -41.78
C LEU A 18 -17.22 31.32 -40.48
N ILE A 19 -17.75 32.26 -39.68
CA ILE A 19 -17.18 32.58 -38.35
C ILE A 19 -17.24 31.37 -37.41
N ALA A 20 -18.36 30.66 -37.39
CA ALA A 20 -18.51 29.46 -36.59
C ALA A 20 -17.53 28.34 -37.05
N GLY A 21 -17.37 28.17 -38.36
CA GLY A 21 -16.42 27.22 -38.93
C GLY A 21 -14.96 27.58 -38.59
N VAL A 22 -14.58 28.87 -38.71
CA VAL A 22 -13.26 29.35 -38.33
C VAL A 22 -13.04 29.19 -36.83
N TYR A 23 -14.05 29.54 -36.01
CA TYR A 23 -13.97 29.31 -34.55
C TYR A 23 -13.78 27.84 -34.22
N TYR A 24 -14.51 26.94 -34.88
CA TYR A 24 -14.39 25.49 -34.66
C TYR A 24 -13.02 24.93 -35.13
N PHE A 25 -12.48 25.49 -36.21
CA PHE A 25 -11.21 25.04 -36.79
C PHE A 25 -9.98 25.62 -36.05
N PHE A 26 -10.07 26.86 -35.57
CA PHE A 26 -8.99 27.57 -34.85
C PHE A 26 -9.09 27.50 -33.34
N THR A 27 -10.20 27.04 -32.77
CA THR A 27 -10.19 26.65 -31.35
C THR A 27 -9.37 25.41 -31.27
N PRO A 28 -8.12 25.43 -30.72
CA PRO A 28 -7.41 24.22 -30.46
C PRO A 28 -8.36 23.44 -29.54
N GLN A 29 -8.88 22.32 -30.04
CA GLN A 29 -9.46 21.31 -29.19
C GLN A 29 -8.34 21.03 -28.20
N ARG A 30 -8.37 21.67 -27.02
CA ARG A 30 -7.66 21.18 -25.85
C ARG A 30 -8.22 19.77 -25.71
N ARG A 31 -7.54 18.81 -26.37
CA ARG A 31 -7.42 17.50 -25.79
C ARG A 31 -6.79 17.79 -24.44
N THR A 32 -7.58 17.98 -23.42
CA THR A 32 -7.23 17.47 -22.13
C THR A 32 -6.93 16.01 -22.47
N SER A 33 -5.66 15.68 -22.66
CA SER A 33 -5.19 14.39 -22.23
C SER A 33 -5.60 14.40 -20.77
N VAL A 34 -6.74 13.80 -20.49
CA VAL A 34 -6.95 13.11 -19.24
C VAL A 34 -5.81 12.10 -19.35
N GLU A 35 -4.64 12.41 -18.78
CA GLU A 35 -3.72 11.38 -18.38
C GLU A 35 -4.62 10.48 -17.56
N ASP A 36 -4.87 9.29 -18.07
CA ASP A 36 -5.50 8.25 -17.28
C ASP A 36 -4.74 8.29 -15.95
N PRO A 37 -5.45 8.40 -14.81
CA PRO A 37 -4.75 8.47 -13.53
C PRO A 37 -3.79 7.29 -13.53
N VAL A 38 -2.49 7.59 -13.43
CA VAL A 38 -1.46 6.56 -13.36
C VAL A 38 -1.83 5.76 -12.13
N GLU A 39 -2.39 4.57 -12.34
CA GLU A 39 -2.75 3.68 -11.26
C GLU A 39 -1.42 3.21 -10.65
N LEU A 40 -1.10 3.74 -9.47
CA LEU A 40 0.11 3.38 -8.76
C LEU A 40 0.05 1.89 -8.40
N THR A 41 1.15 1.20 -8.56
CA THR A 41 1.28 -0.17 -8.05
C THR A 41 1.20 -0.17 -6.51
N GLU A 42 0.94 -1.31 -5.91
CA GLU A 42 0.91 -1.44 -4.44
C GLU A 42 2.24 -0.99 -3.81
N ILE A 43 3.36 -1.37 -4.42
CA ILE A 43 4.70 -0.92 -4.02
C ILE A 43 4.78 0.61 -4.03
N GLN A 44 4.38 1.25 -5.14
CA GLN A 44 4.41 2.70 -5.26
C GLN A 44 3.49 3.38 -4.25
N ASN A 45 2.32 2.81 -3.95
CA ASN A 45 1.42 3.30 -2.91
C ASN A 45 2.08 3.26 -1.53
N LEU A 46 2.78 2.18 -1.21
CA LEU A 46 3.45 2.00 0.09
C LEU A 46 4.65 2.92 0.23
N ILE A 47 5.55 3.00 -0.75
CA ILE A 47 6.77 3.81 -0.66
C ILE A 47 6.50 5.32 -0.72
N THR A 48 5.42 5.75 -1.38
CA THR A 48 5.04 7.17 -1.46
C THR A 48 4.19 7.65 -0.30
N ASN A 49 3.65 6.73 0.52
CA ASN A 49 2.89 7.10 1.71
C ASN A 49 3.82 7.71 2.78
N ASN A 50 3.53 8.94 3.16
CA ASN A 50 4.29 9.62 4.21
C ASN A 50 3.76 9.21 5.59
N LEU A 51 4.43 8.25 6.23
CA LEU A 51 4.08 7.77 7.57
C LEU A 51 4.29 8.84 8.67
N ASP A 52 5.07 9.89 8.43
CA ASP A 52 5.24 10.96 9.42
C ASP A 52 3.97 11.83 9.56
N THR A 53 3.10 11.80 8.54
CA THR A 53 1.83 12.56 8.53
C THR A 53 0.60 11.67 8.45
N ASN A 54 0.76 10.43 8.06
CA ASN A 54 -0.33 9.48 7.81
C ASN A 54 -0.01 8.11 8.44
N TYR A 55 0.35 8.15 9.73
CA TYR A 55 0.67 6.93 10.49
C TYR A 55 -0.61 6.14 10.84
N PRO A 56 -0.59 4.79 10.79
CA PRO A 56 -1.73 3.97 11.18
C PRO A 56 -2.12 4.19 12.65
N ALA A 57 -3.38 4.54 12.89
CA ALA A 57 -3.84 5.02 14.19
C ALA A 57 -4.03 3.91 15.26
N THR A 58 -4.12 2.64 14.85
CA THR A 58 -4.39 1.51 15.75
C THR A 58 -3.36 0.41 15.58
N PRO A 59 -3.12 -0.44 16.63
CA PRO A 59 -2.19 -1.57 16.51
C PRO A 59 -2.53 -2.49 15.34
N ARG A 60 -3.81 -2.71 15.13
CA ARG A 60 -4.33 -3.54 14.03
C ARG A 60 -3.99 -2.95 12.66
N GLU A 61 -4.13 -1.64 12.49
CA GLU A 61 -3.78 -0.96 11.23
C GLU A 61 -2.27 -0.95 10.99
N VAL A 62 -1.44 -0.83 12.04
CA VAL A 62 0.01 -0.99 11.94
C VAL A 62 0.37 -2.36 11.40
N VAL A 63 -0.18 -3.44 11.99
CA VAL A 63 0.07 -4.82 11.52
C VAL A 63 -0.45 -5.02 10.10
N LYS A 64 -1.62 -4.49 9.75
CA LYS A 64 -2.12 -4.54 8.36
C LYS A 64 -1.20 -3.84 7.37
N TYR A 65 -0.70 -2.68 7.73
CA TYR A 65 0.22 -1.94 6.87
C TYR A 65 1.55 -2.70 6.70
N TYR A 66 2.08 -3.25 7.79
CA TYR A 66 3.28 -4.09 7.77
C TYR A 66 3.08 -5.34 6.89
N ASN A 67 1.93 -6.01 7.01
CA ASN A 67 1.61 -7.19 6.21
C ASN A 67 1.56 -6.89 4.70
N ARG A 68 1.02 -5.74 4.29
CA ARG A 68 1.05 -5.31 2.88
C ARG A 68 2.48 -5.17 2.36
N ILE A 69 3.40 -4.68 3.20
CA ILE A 69 4.83 -4.61 2.85
C ILE A 69 5.42 -6.02 2.72
N LEU A 70 5.09 -6.93 3.65
CA LEU A 70 5.55 -8.33 3.58
C LEU A 70 5.05 -9.03 2.32
N GLU A 71 3.79 -8.84 1.95
CA GLU A 71 3.22 -9.39 0.72
C GLU A 71 4.02 -8.90 -0.51
N CYS A 72 4.36 -7.61 -0.58
CA CYS A 72 5.20 -7.08 -1.65
C CYS A 72 6.62 -7.69 -1.65
N PHE A 73 7.23 -7.91 -0.49
CA PHE A 73 8.57 -8.52 -0.44
C PHE A 73 8.63 -9.92 -1.05
N TYR A 74 7.60 -10.72 -0.88
CA TYR A 74 7.63 -12.15 -1.20
C TYR A 74 6.82 -12.56 -2.44
N ASP A 75 5.96 -11.70 -2.97
CA ASP A 75 5.10 -12.03 -4.13
C ASP A 75 5.25 -11.07 -5.32
N ASP A 76 5.78 -9.87 -5.13
CA ASP A 76 5.87 -8.84 -6.16
C ASP A 76 7.24 -8.80 -6.88
N THR A 77 7.25 -8.07 -8.01
CA THR A 77 8.47 -7.74 -8.73
C THR A 77 8.81 -6.28 -8.49
N TYR A 78 10.01 -6.00 -8.01
CA TYR A 78 10.50 -4.67 -7.66
C TYR A 78 11.96 -4.49 -8.10
N THR A 79 12.38 -3.25 -8.15
CA THR A 79 13.79 -2.86 -8.30
C THR A 79 14.49 -2.87 -6.94
N ASP A 80 15.83 -2.87 -6.93
CA ASP A 80 16.61 -2.77 -5.67
C ASP A 80 16.26 -1.49 -4.89
N ASP A 81 16.04 -0.35 -5.56
CA ASP A 81 15.67 0.91 -4.93
C ASP A 81 14.27 0.85 -4.30
N GLU A 82 13.32 0.17 -4.94
CA GLU A 82 11.98 -0.05 -4.40
C GLU A 82 12.01 -0.99 -3.19
N LEU A 83 12.81 -2.07 -3.23
CA LEU A 83 13.01 -2.96 -2.09
C LEU A 83 13.58 -2.19 -0.88
N GLU A 84 14.61 -1.38 -1.08
CA GLU A 84 15.20 -0.58 -0.01
C GLU A 84 14.20 0.43 0.55
N SER A 85 13.41 1.06 -0.32
CA SER A 85 12.37 2.00 0.10
C SER A 85 11.25 1.33 0.89
N LEU A 86 10.81 0.14 0.47
CA LEU A 86 9.84 -0.68 1.23
C LEU A 86 10.40 -1.10 2.59
N ALA A 87 11.67 -1.51 2.63
CA ALA A 87 12.35 -1.87 3.87
C ALA A 87 12.42 -0.68 4.84
N ASP A 88 12.71 0.51 4.34
CA ASP A 88 12.70 1.73 5.14
C ASP A 88 11.29 2.09 5.65
N GLN A 89 10.24 1.86 4.86
CA GLN A 89 8.85 2.00 5.32
C GLN A 89 8.49 0.98 6.40
N ALA A 90 8.87 -0.30 6.22
CA ALA A 90 8.68 -1.32 7.24
C ALA A 90 9.35 -0.93 8.57
N ARG A 91 10.58 -0.43 8.52
CA ARG A 91 11.36 -0.01 9.69
C ARG A 91 10.73 1.14 10.47
N LYS A 92 9.98 2.04 9.83
CA LYS A 92 9.22 3.10 10.53
C LYS A 92 8.11 2.57 11.44
N LEU A 93 7.66 1.35 11.21
CA LEU A 93 6.64 0.68 12.04
C LEU A 93 7.24 -0.08 13.23
N LEU A 94 8.57 -0.24 13.28
CA LEU A 94 9.25 -1.00 14.31
C LEU A 94 9.57 -0.11 15.52
N ASP A 95 9.57 -0.73 16.70
CA ASP A 95 9.98 -0.10 17.97
C ASP A 95 11.49 0.14 17.98
N ASP A 96 11.94 1.18 18.68
CA ASP A 96 13.35 1.56 18.77
C ASP A 96 14.23 0.41 19.28
N GLU A 97 13.74 -0.37 20.24
CA GLU A 97 14.46 -1.53 20.78
C GLU A 97 14.68 -2.62 19.69
N LEU A 98 13.68 -2.83 18.83
CA LEU A 98 13.81 -3.74 17.70
C LEU A 98 14.77 -3.17 16.64
N LEU A 99 14.73 -1.87 16.40
CA LEU A 99 15.62 -1.18 15.45
C LEU A 99 17.09 -1.19 15.92
N GLU A 100 17.34 -1.00 17.21
CA GLU A 100 18.69 -1.07 17.79
C GLU A 100 19.32 -2.45 17.62
N ASN A 101 18.52 -3.52 17.78
CA ASN A 101 18.96 -4.90 17.60
C ASN A 101 19.07 -5.33 16.13
N ASN A 102 18.52 -4.53 15.20
CA ASN A 102 18.50 -4.81 13.76
C ASN A 102 18.98 -3.57 12.98
N PRO A 103 20.27 -3.23 12.97
CA PRO A 103 20.80 -2.12 12.19
C PRO A 103 20.42 -2.23 10.70
N ARG A 104 20.17 -1.08 10.05
CA ARG A 104 19.60 -1.02 8.70
C ARG A 104 20.32 -1.93 7.68
N ASP A 105 21.62 -1.87 7.64
CA ASP A 105 22.41 -2.64 6.66
C ASP A 105 22.31 -4.15 6.91
N GLN A 106 22.30 -4.57 8.17
CA GLN A 106 22.10 -5.97 8.55
C GLN A 106 20.67 -6.40 8.20
N TYR A 107 19.66 -5.61 8.55
CA TYR A 107 18.27 -5.88 8.21
C TYR A 107 18.08 -6.07 6.70
N LEU A 108 18.64 -5.18 5.86
CA LEU A 108 18.55 -5.29 4.40
C LEU A 108 19.27 -6.55 3.87
N SER A 109 20.43 -6.89 4.42
CA SER A 109 21.16 -8.10 4.03
C SER A 109 20.36 -9.36 4.35
N ASP A 110 19.80 -9.43 5.55
CA ASP A 110 19.01 -10.58 6.00
C ASP A 110 17.70 -10.69 5.23
N LEU A 111 17.02 -9.57 4.97
CA LEU A 111 15.80 -9.51 4.16
C LEU A 111 16.07 -10.03 2.73
N LYS A 112 17.14 -9.58 2.08
CA LYS A 112 17.50 -10.05 0.72
C LYS A 112 17.77 -11.56 0.71
N ALA A 113 18.46 -12.08 1.72
CA ALA A 113 18.72 -13.52 1.85
C ALA A 113 17.43 -14.32 2.09
N ASP A 114 16.52 -13.80 2.88
CA ASP A 114 15.23 -14.44 3.19
C ASP A 114 14.32 -14.47 1.96
N ILE A 115 14.23 -13.37 1.21
CA ILE A 115 13.51 -13.30 -0.07
C ILE A 115 14.06 -14.31 -1.08
N GLU A 116 15.40 -14.42 -1.19
CA GLU A 116 16.03 -15.40 -2.08
C GLU A 116 15.69 -16.83 -1.68
N ASP A 117 15.68 -17.15 -0.37
CA ASP A 117 15.28 -18.47 0.14
C ASP A 117 13.80 -18.78 -0.18
N TYR A 118 12.90 -17.81 -0.03
CA TYR A 118 11.49 -17.94 -0.41
C TYR A 118 11.32 -18.22 -1.90
N HIS A 119 12.01 -17.47 -2.77
CA HIS A 119 11.96 -17.68 -4.22
C HIS A 119 12.54 -19.04 -4.61
N ASN A 120 13.66 -19.47 -4.00
CA ASN A 120 14.26 -20.78 -4.25
C ASN A 120 13.34 -21.94 -3.86
N LYS A 121 12.50 -21.75 -2.84
CA LYS A 121 11.49 -22.71 -2.41
C LYS A 121 10.15 -22.57 -3.15
N SER A 122 10.04 -21.63 -4.09
CA SER A 122 8.76 -21.27 -4.74
C SER A 122 7.67 -20.98 -3.70
N LYS A 123 8.05 -20.30 -2.62
CA LYS A 123 7.18 -19.92 -1.51
C LYS A 123 6.76 -18.47 -1.66
N THR A 124 5.48 -18.18 -1.52
CA THR A 124 4.91 -16.83 -1.61
C THR A 124 3.85 -16.61 -0.53
N ILE A 125 3.67 -15.38 -0.09
CA ILE A 125 2.57 -14.96 0.78
C ILE A 125 1.42 -14.49 -0.11
N ARG A 126 0.36 -15.28 -0.22
CA ARG A 126 -0.79 -14.98 -1.09
C ARG A 126 -1.73 -13.94 -0.50
N SER A 127 -1.89 -13.96 0.79
CA SER A 127 -2.70 -12.99 1.52
C SER A 127 -2.43 -13.09 3.02
N SER A 128 -2.75 -12.02 3.72
CA SER A 128 -2.77 -12.01 5.18
C SER A 128 -4.14 -11.61 5.72
N ASN A 129 -4.42 -12.00 6.93
CA ASN A 129 -5.60 -11.57 7.67
C ASN A 129 -5.20 -11.20 9.10
N VAL A 130 -5.65 -10.04 9.57
CA VAL A 130 -5.41 -9.57 10.94
C VAL A 130 -6.68 -9.75 11.75
N CYS A 131 -6.57 -10.24 12.98
CA CYS A 131 -7.69 -10.46 13.90
C CYS A 131 -8.66 -9.28 13.96
N ASP A 132 -9.88 -9.50 14.40
CA ASP A 132 -10.85 -8.42 14.56
C ASP A 132 -10.46 -7.46 15.69
N SER A 133 -10.98 -6.24 15.65
CA SER A 133 -10.63 -5.21 16.63
C SER A 133 -10.98 -5.59 18.08
N ASN A 134 -11.98 -6.47 18.26
CA ASN A 134 -12.39 -6.96 19.57
C ASN A 134 -11.44 -8.04 20.12
N ASP A 135 -10.61 -8.63 19.25
CA ASP A 135 -9.67 -9.70 19.63
C ASP A 135 -8.27 -9.15 19.92
N VAL A 136 -8.06 -7.84 19.71
CA VAL A 136 -6.84 -7.15 20.14
C VAL A 136 -6.81 -7.06 21.65
N VAL A 137 -5.75 -7.63 22.26
CA VAL A 137 -5.58 -7.59 23.71
C VAL A 137 -4.67 -6.43 24.08
N TYR A 138 -5.12 -5.56 24.97
CA TYR A 138 -4.35 -4.43 25.48
C TYR A 138 -3.89 -4.71 26.91
N GLN A 139 -2.63 -4.42 27.20
CA GLN A 139 -2.02 -4.58 28.52
C GLN A 139 -1.03 -3.46 28.80
N THR A 140 -0.81 -3.17 30.08
CA THR A 140 0.30 -2.31 30.50
C THR A 140 1.45 -3.20 31.00
N VAL A 141 2.59 -3.11 30.34
CA VAL A 141 3.80 -3.86 30.68
C VAL A 141 4.90 -2.84 31.03
N ASP A 142 5.46 -2.93 32.23
CA ASP A 142 6.49 -2.03 32.72
C ASP A 142 6.12 -0.53 32.61
N GLY A 143 4.82 -0.23 32.81
CA GLY A 143 4.28 1.14 32.75
C GLY A 143 4.02 1.67 31.33
N ARG A 144 4.23 0.87 30.29
CA ARG A 144 3.98 1.22 28.87
C ARG A 144 2.77 0.48 28.33
N GLU A 145 1.97 1.14 27.50
CA GLU A 145 0.84 0.51 26.82
C GLU A 145 1.35 -0.45 25.74
N CYS A 146 0.89 -1.71 25.82
CA CYS A 146 1.17 -2.74 24.84
C CYS A 146 -0.13 -3.30 24.24
N ALA A 147 -0.06 -3.75 22.98
CA ALA A 147 -1.16 -4.41 22.29
C ALA A 147 -0.66 -5.71 21.65
N TYR A 148 -1.52 -6.74 21.72
CA TYR A 148 -1.26 -8.07 21.13
C TYR A 148 -2.22 -8.26 19.98
N VAL A 149 -1.69 -8.48 18.77
CA VAL A 149 -2.46 -8.58 17.53
C VAL A 149 -2.06 -9.86 16.81
N THR A 150 -3.01 -10.75 16.55
CA THR A 150 -2.75 -11.98 15.78
C THR A 150 -2.97 -11.71 14.30
N ALA A 151 -2.05 -12.20 13.47
CA ALA A 151 -2.18 -12.23 12.01
C ALA A 151 -2.02 -13.66 11.50
N SER A 152 -2.78 -14.00 10.44
CA SER A 152 -2.67 -15.28 9.73
C SER A 152 -2.14 -15.00 8.32
N TYR A 153 -1.22 -15.83 7.87
CA TYR A 153 -0.64 -15.77 6.52
C TYR A 153 -1.02 -17.03 5.76
N PHE A 154 -1.56 -16.83 4.56
CA PHE A 154 -1.84 -17.90 3.63
C PHE A 154 -0.71 -17.97 2.62
N MET A 155 0.08 -19.03 2.72
CA MET A 155 1.27 -19.22 1.91
C MET A 155 1.03 -20.28 0.85
N ASN A 156 1.70 -20.14 -0.29
CA ASN A 156 1.82 -21.18 -1.30
C ASN A 156 3.27 -21.63 -1.38
N GLU A 157 3.51 -22.92 -1.29
CA GLU A 157 4.83 -23.53 -1.49
C GLU A 157 4.66 -24.76 -2.39
N ASN A 158 5.27 -24.76 -3.59
CA ASN A 158 5.22 -25.88 -4.54
C ASN A 158 3.81 -26.43 -4.80
N ASN A 159 2.80 -25.55 -4.98
CA ASN A 159 1.37 -25.88 -5.12
C ASN A 159 0.72 -26.50 -3.85
N SER A 160 1.37 -26.48 -2.72
CA SER A 160 0.78 -26.75 -1.42
C SER A 160 0.38 -25.43 -0.75
N PHE A 161 -0.78 -25.44 -0.09
CA PHE A 161 -1.23 -24.28 0.69
C PHE A 161 -0.95 -24.56 2.16
N ASP A 162 -0.38 -23.57 2.82
CA ASP A 162 -0.11 -23.60 4.25
C ASP A 162 -0.64 -22.33 4.91
N ARG A 163 -0.95 -22.42 6.21
CA ARG A 163 -1.38 -21.29 7.02
C ARG A 163 -0.48 -21.18 8.24
N THR A 164 0.13 -20.03 8.40
CA THR A 164 0.92 -19.70 9.59
C THR A 164 0.24 -18.56 10.35
N ASN A 165 0.27 -18.62 11.68
CA ASN A 165 -0.23 -17.54 12.52
C ASN A 165 0.93 -16.92 13.31
N GLU A 166 0.90 -15.59 13.41
CA GLU A 166 1.88 -14.82 14.15
C GLU A 166 1.20 -13.91 15.15
N MET A 167 1.81 -13.80 16.32
CA MET A 167 1.46 -12.81 17.34
C MET A 167 2.41 -11.62 17.21
N TYR A 168 1.85 -10.45 16.99
CA TYR A 168 2.54 -9.18 17.04
C TYR A 168 2.32 -8.54 18.40
N VAL A 169 3.41 -8.18 19.06
CA VAL A 169 3.37 -7.35 20.28
C VAL A 169 3.79 -5.95 19.86
N LEU A 170 2.88 -5.01 20.03
CA LEU A 170 3.14 -3.60 19.78
C LEU A 170 3.24 -2.84 21.09
N ARG A 171 4.08 -1.84 21.13
CA ARG A 171 4.25 -0.92 22.23
C ARG A 171 4.02 0.50 21.76
N LYS A 172 3.37 1.31 22.60
CA LYS A 172 3.13 2.70 22.27
C LYS A 172 4.40 3.51 22.58
N ASP A 173 4.85 4.30 21.61
CA ASP A 173 5.98 5.19 21.78
C ASP A 173 5.61 6.50 22.51
N ASP A 174 6.57 7.41 22.67
CA ASP A 174 6.37 8.67 23.38
C ASP A 174 5.51 9.68 22.60
N ASP A 175 5.40 9.52 21.27
CA ASP A 175 4.53 10.32 20.39
C ASP A 175 3.10 9.77 20.35
N GLY A 176 2.88 8.60 20.92
CA GLY A 176 1.58 7.92 20.99
C GLY A 176 1.32 6.97 19.84
N ASP A 177 2.31 6.70 19.00
CA ASP A 177 2.24 5.77 17.89
C ASP A 177 2.50 4.33 18.34
N TRP A 178 1.77 3.39 17.72
CA TRP A 178 1.96 1.96 17.98
C TRP A 178 3.12 1.41 17.14
N LYS A 179 4.16 0.89 17.80
CA LYS A 179 5.35 0.32 17.15
C LYS A 179 5.45 -1.19 17.42
N ILE A 180 5.87 -1.95 16.43
CA ILE A 180 6.08 -3.40 16.54
C ILE A 180 7.34 -3.65 17.33
N LEU A 181 7.20 -4.20 18.54
CA LEU A 181 8.29 -4.55 19.44
C LEU A 181 8.88 -5.93 19.14
N VAL A 182 8.01 -6.91 18.89
CA VAL A 182 8.39 -8.29 18.58
C VAL A 182 7.21 -9.00 17.90
N PHE A 183 7.52 -9.99 17.10
CA PHE A 183 6.54 -10.93 16.57
C PHE A 183 7.11 -12.36 16.61
N TYR A 184 6.21 -13.33 16.76
CA TYR A 184 6.59 -14.73 16.83
C TYR A 184 5.44 -15.62 16.37
N GLN A 185 5.80 -16.80 15.85
CA GLN A 185 4.81 -17.78 15.40
C GLN A 185 4.02 -18.34 16.58
N VAL A 186 2.71 -18.49 16.38
CA VAL A 186 1.80 -19.13 17.35
C VAL A 186 1.06 -20.27 16.66
N GLU A 187 0.64 -21.28 17.46
CA GLU A 187 -0.24 -22.32 16.95
C GLU A 187 -1.59 -21.71 16.56
N GLY A 188 -2.12 -22.11 15.41
CA GLY A 188 -3.46 -21.71 14.99
C GLY A 188 -4.52 -22.29 15.92
N ASP A 189 -5.54 -21.48 16.23
CA ASP A 189 -6.70 -22.00 16.93
C ASP A 189 -7.39 -23.03 16.03
N SER A 190 -7.38 -24.29 16.43
CA SER A 190 -7.93 -25.42 15.67
C SER A 190 -9.47 -25.46 15.68
N SER A 191 -10.12 -24.30 15.91
CA SER A 191 -11.58 -24.18 16.00
C SER A 191 -12.31 -24.20 14.65
N ASP A 192 -11.62 -24.27 13.52
CA ASP A 192 -12.23 -24.26 12.18
C ASP A 192 -12.37 -25.66 11.54
N GLU A 193 -12.19 -26.76 12.30
CA GLU A 193 -12.58 -28.12 11.90
C GLU A 193 -13.90 -28.54 12.54
N GLN A 194 -15.01 -28.06 12.01
CA GLN A 194 -16.33 -28.69 12.12
C GLN A 194 -17.16 -28.49 10.86
#